data_895fe8edcda9d98fa6ceb38450b09f1b
#
_entry.id   895fe8edcda9d98fa6ceb38450b09f1b
#
_cell.length_a   1.000
_cell.length_b   1.000
_cell.length_c   1.000
_cell.angle_alpha   90.00
_cell.angle_beta   90.00
_cell.angle_gamma   90.00
#
_symmetry.space_group_name_H-M   'P 1'
#
loop_
_entity.id
_entity.type
_entity.pdbx_description
1 polymer ?
#
loop_
_entity_poly.entity_id
_entity_poly.type
_entity_poly.pdbx_seq_one_letter_code
_entity_poly.pdbx_strand_id
1 'polypeptide(L)'
;ITEVVLVIGYKGELLRDFFGAEYAGRKITYLWQGELNGTGGALFGIKDFLTDKFLVLMGDDFYHKQDLKKLLFYDLALLAKETDDPSRFGVIEKDNKGFLKEITEKPSQPKSNLVNIGAYILNKKIFDYPLAPISEKEFGLPQTLVQMIHDYSVKVVQAEFWHPHSRAEDLKKSRTVIDKFLG
;
A
#
# COMPACT_ATOMS: atom_id res chain seq x y z
N ILE A 1 11.43 10.78 5.14
CA ILE A 1 11.50 10.34 3.73
C ILE A 1 12.28 11.38 2.96
N THR A 2 13.38 10.96 2.36
CA THR A 2 14.30 11.83 1.60
C THR A 2 14.26 11.55 0.09
N GLU A 3 13.86 10.35 -0.28
CA GLU A 3 13.76 9.87 -1.64
C GLU A 3 12.43 9.12 -1.86
N VAL A 4 11.86 9.26 -3.05
CA VAL A 4 10.64 8.59 -3.49
C VAL A 4 10.95 7.82 -4.76
N VAL A 5 10.58 6.54 -4.79
CA VAL A 5 10.61 5.73 -6.02
C VAL A 5 9.18 5.59 -6.50
N LEU A 6 8.87 6.11 -7.67
CA LEU A 6 7.58 5.95 -8.34
C LEU A 6 7.66 4.81 -9.36
N VAL A 7 6.94 3.74 -9.10
CA VAL A 7 6.72 2.69 -10.10
C VAL A 7 5.59 3.14 -11.01
N ILE A 8 5.90 3.40 -12.26
CA ILE A 8 4.98 3.98 -13.24
C ILE A 8 4.75 3.03 -14.41
N GLY A 9 3.59 3.13 -15.02
CA GLY A 9 3.18 2.35 -16.18
C GLY A 9 2.45 3.22 -17.20
N TYR A 10 1.22 2.87 -17.52
CA TYR A 10 0.39 3.59 -18.48
C TYR A 10 0.34 5.11 -18.19
N LYS A 11 0.70 5.92 -19.17
CA LYS A 11 0.81 7.40 -19.07
C LYS A 11 1.76 7.89 -17.96
N GLY A 12 2.74 7.09 -17.58
CA GLY A 12 3.73 7.46 -16.55
C GLY A 12 4.55 8.70 -16.92
N GLU A 13 4.69 9.02 -18.22
CA GLU A 13 5.32 10.24 -18.70
C GLU A 13 4.67 11.50 -18.10
N LEU A 14 3.35 11.51 -17.97
CA LEU A 14 2.62 12.64 -17.41
C LEU A 14 3.00 12.90 -15.96
N LEU A 15 3.23 11.84 -15.18
CA LEU A 15 3.70 11.95 -13.80
C LEU A 15 5.13 12.47 -13.74
N ARG A 16 6.01 11.93 -14.59
CA ARG A 16 7.41 12.38 -14.67
C ARG A 16 7.51 13.84 -15.11
N ASP A 17 6.73 14.26 -16.10
CA ASP A 17 6.73 15.61 -16.62
C ASP A 17 6.14 16.63 -15.61
N PHE A 18 5.19 16.18 -14.78
CA PHE A 18 4.58 17.01 -13.74
C PHE A 18 5.48 17.17 -12.51
N PHE A 19 6.06 16.09 -11.98
CA PHE A 19 6.83 16.14 -10.73
C PHE A 19 8.33 16.40 -10.95
N GLY A 20 8.87 16.13 -12.14
CA GLY A 20 10.31 16.26 -12.42
C GLY A 20 11.19 15.29 -11.62
N ALA A 21 12.49 15.62 -11.51
CA ALA A 21 13.44 14.81 -10.75
C ALA A 21 13.41 15.07 -9.23
N GLU A 22 12.76 16.16 -8.81
CA GLU A 22 12.63 16.57 -7.42
C GLU A 22 11.27 17.25 -7.21
N TYR A 23 10.60 16.91 -6.12
CA TYR A 23 9.36 17.57 -5.72
C TYR A 23 9.31 17.77 -4.22
N ALA A 24 8.97 18.97 -3.76
CA ALA A 24 8.89 19.34 -2.35
C ALA A 24 10.16 18.96 -1.54
N GLY A 25 11.35 19.14 -2.11
CA GLY A 25 12.65 18.86 -1.50
C GLY A 25 12.97 17.37 -1.39
N ARG A 26 12.34 16.52 -2.20
CA ARG A 26 12.58 15.07 -2.23
C ARG A 26 12.92 14.63 -3.63
N LYS A 27 14.00 13.87 -3.75
CA LYS A 27 14.40 13.24 -5.01
C LYS A 27 13.35 12.23 -5.44
N ILE A 28 13.01 12.25 -6.73
CA ILE A 28 12.08 11.28 -7.34
C ILE A 28 12.83 10.43 -8.36
N THR A 29 12.77 9.12 -8.18
CA THR A 29 13.26 8.14 -9.13
C THR A 29 12.07 7.44 -9.77
N TYR A 30 12.02 7.38 -11.12
CA TYR A 30 10.96 6.74 -11.86
C TYR A 30 11.43 5.39 -12.39
N LEU A 31 10.68 4.34 -12.09
CA LEU A 31 10.94 3.00 -12.61
C LEU A 31 9.71 2.52 -13.38
N TRP A 32 9.95 2.12 -14.62
CA TRP A 32 8.88 1.65 -15.50
C TRP A 32 8.57 0.19 -15.20
N GLN A 33 7.32 -0.09 -14.86
CA GLN A 33 6.82 -1.46 -14.82
C GLN A 33 6.53 -1.90 -16.25
N GLY A 34 7.38 -2.77 -16.80
CA GLY A 34 7.27 -3.24 -18.19
C GLY A 34 5.99 -4.05 -18.43
N GLU A 35 5.68 -4.98 -17.53
CA GLU A 35 4.41 -5.71 -17.50
C GLU A 35 3.62 -5.25 -16.29
N LEU A 36 2.34 -4.90 -16.49
CA LEU A 36 1.42 -4.55 -15.39
C LEU A 36 0.97 -5.84 -14.70
N ASN A 37 1.84 -6.38 -13.86
CA ASN A 37 1.67 -7.67 -13.21
C ASN A 37 1.28 -7.56 -11.73
N GLY A 38 0.57 -6.50 -11.37
CA GLY A 38 0.02 -6.26 -10.03
C GLY A 38 0.99 -5.60 -9.06
N THR A 39 0.50 -5.35 -7.84
CA THR A 39 1.23 -4.60 -6.81
C THR A 39 2.46 -5.35 -6.27
N GLY A 40 2.39 -6.67 -6.20
CA GLY A 40 3.53 -7.51 -5.84
C GLY A 40 4.64 -7.42 -6.89
N GLY A 41 4.28 -7.57 -8.17
CA GLY A 41 5.23 -7.45 -9.28
C GLY A 41 5.89 -6.07 -9.34
N ALA A 42 5.10 -5.00 -9.13
CA ALA A 42 5.62 -3.64 -9.06
C ALA A 42 6.71 -3.48 -7.99
N LEU A 43 6.46 -3.97 -6.76
CA LEU A 43 7.42 -3.88 -5.66
C LEU A 43 8.66 -4.74 -5.94
N PHE A 44 8.50 -5.97 -6.42
CA PHE A 44 9.63 -6.87 -6.69
C PHE A 44 10.51 -6.39 -7.83
N GLY A 45 9.94 -5.70 -8.83
CA GLY A 45 10.69 -5.09 -9.92
C GLY A 45 11.66 -3.99 -9.48
N ILE A 46 11.48 -3.43 -8.30
CA ILE A 46 12.31 -2.33 -7.78
C ILE A 46 13.17 -2.71 -6.57
N LYS A 47 13.26 -4.01 -6.23
CA LYS A 47 13.92 -4.49 -5.00
C LYS A 47 15.35 -3.98 -4.82
N ASP A 48 16.09 -3.81 -5.91
CA ASP A 48 17.49 -3.37 -5.89
C ASP A 48 17.66 -1.87 -5.62
N PHE A 49 16.57 -1.09 -5.75
CA PHE A 49 16.52 0.35 -5.45
C PHE A 49 16.11 0.65 -3.99
N LEU A 50 15.66 -0.37 -3.27
CA LEU A 50 15.13 -0.17 -1.92
C LEU A 50 16.21 -0.34 -0.85
N THR A 51 16.08 0.46 0.21
CA THR A 51 16.84 0.29 1.45
C THR A 51 16.31 -0.88 2.27
N ASP A 52 16.97 -1.19 3.41
CA ASP A 52 16.54 -2.31 4.25
C ASP A 52 15.12 -2.14 4.80
N LYS A 53 14.69 -0.92 5.08
CA LYS A 53 13.34 -0.58 5.54
C LYS A 53 12.75 0.51 4.65
N PHE A 54 11.53 0.31 4.18
CA PHE A 54 10.89 1.23 3.24
C PHE A 54 9.37 1.29 3.46
N LEU A 55 8.81 2.43 3.07
CA LEU A 55 7.37 2.68 3.07
C LEU A 55 6.82 2.43 1.66
N VAL A 56 5.75 1.65 1.57
CA VAL A 56 5.00 1.42 0.32
C VAL A 56 3.64 2.08 0.45
N LEU A 57 3.25 2.84 -0.56
CA LEU A 57 1.94 3.50 -0.65
C LEU A 57 1.33 3.24 -2.02
N MET A 58 0.01 3.05 -2.08
CA MET A 58 -0.73 3.15 -3.33
C MET A 58 -0.79 4.62 -3.75
N GLY A 59 -0.47 4.92 -5.01
CA GLY A 59 -0.30 6.29 -5.50
C GLY A 59 -1.61 7.04 -5.75
N ASP A 60 -2.73 6.35 -5.68
CA ASP A 60 -4.06 6.87 -5.93
C ASP A 60 -4.90 7.09 -4.66
N ASP A 61 -4.37 6.80 -3.47
CA ASP A 61 -5.07 6.96 -2.20
C ASP A 61 -4.55 8.13 -1.37
N PHE A 62 -5.41 8.72 -0.54
CA PHE A 62 -5.02 9.72 0.45
C PHE A 62 -4.83 9.08 1.83
N TYR A 63 -3.65 9.32 2.41
CA TYR A 63 -3.28 8.87 3.76
C TYR A 63 -3.00 10.05 4.67
N HIS A 64 -3.48 9.98 5.91
CA HIS A 64 -3.19 11.01 6.88
C HIS A 64 -1.74 10.91 7.39
N LYS A 65 -1.04 12.04 7.45
CA LYS A 65 0.36 12.14 7.86
C LYS A 65 0.66 11.49 9.21
N GLN A 66 -0.23 11.64 10.19
CA GLN A 66 -0.02 11.04 11.52
C GLN A 66 -0.17 9.51 11.49
N ASP A 67 -1.05 8.97 10.65
CA ASP A 67 -1.20 7.53 10.49
C ASP A 67 0.04 6.92 9.82
N LEU A 68 0.60 7.58 8.80
CA LEU A 68 1.87 7.17 8.21
C LEU A 68 3.02 7.22 9.23
N LYS A 69 3.06 8.24 10.12
CA LYS A 69 4.05 8.29 11.20
C LYS A 69 3.94 7.13 12.17
N LYS A 70 2.70 6.67 12.48
CA LYS A 70 2.49 5.50 13.34
C LYS A 70 3.12 4.24 12.75
N LEU A 71 3.10 4.05 11.41
CA LEU A 71 3.76 2.93 10.76
C LEU A 71 5.27 2.90 11.01
N LEU A 72 5.93 4.06 11.03
CA LEU A 72 7.39 4.14 11.14
C LEU A 72 7.95 3.60 12.46
N PHE A 73 7.11 3.42 13.49
CA PHE A 73 7.50 2.81 14.76
C PHE A 73 7.68 1.28 14.68
N TYR A 74 7.24 0.65 13.59
CA TYR A 74 7.30 -0.79 13.40
C TYR A 74 8.31 -1.16 12.30
N ASP A 75 8.84 -2.37 12.35
CA ASP A 75 9.67 -2.92 11.28
C ASP A 75 8.84 -3.55 10.16
N LEU A 76 7.70 -4.11 10.55
CA LEU A 76 6.72 -4.69 9.62
C LEU A 76 5.32 -4.31 10.10
N ALA A 77 4.60 -3.54 9.30
CA ALA A 77 3.22 -3.16 9.60
C ALA A 77 2.45 -2.78 8.34
N LEU A 78 1.14 -2.76 8.46
CA LEU A 78 0.24 -2.21 7.46
C LEU A 78 -0.79 -1.28 8.11
N LEU A 79 -1.29 -0.31 7.34
CA LEU A 79 -2.46 0.46 7.73
C LEU A 79 -3.74 -0.28 7.35
N ALA A 80 -4.69 -0.20 8.26
CA ALA A 80 -6.03 -0.73 8.07
C ALA A 80 -7.08 0.32 8.47
N LYS A 81 -8.25 0.28 7.84
CA LYS A 81 -9.37 1.17 8.15
C LYS A 81 -10.67 0.38 8.19
N GLU A 82 -11.56 0.70 9.13
CA GLU A 82 -12.91 0.20 9.11
C GLU A 82 -13.73 0.92 8.03
N THR A 83 -14.57 0.17 7.32
CA THR A 83 -15.46 0.65 6.27
C THR A 83 -16.82 -0.05 6.33
N ASP A 84 -17.85 0.63 5.83
CA ASP A 84 -19.21 0.07 5.71
C ASP A 84 -19.34 -0.89 4.52
N ASP A 85 -18.39 -0.89 3.58
CA ASP A 85 -18.38 -1.77 2.39
C ASP A 85 -17.05 -2.52 2.28
N PRO A 86 -16.76 -3.47 3.20
CA PRO A 86 -15.49 -4.18 3.23
C PRO A 86 -15.29 -5.15 2.06
N SER A 87 -16.37 -5.60 1.41
CA SER A 87 -16.32 -6.53 0.27
C SER A 87 -15.58 -5.99 -0.96
N ARG A 88 -15.30 -4.69 -0.99
CA ARG A 88 -14.54 -4.03 -2.07
C ARG A 88 -13.02 -4.14 -1.92
N PHE A 89 -12.53 -4.55 -0.77
CA PHE A 89 -11.13 -4.44 -0.35
C PHE A 89 -10.60 -5.76 0.19
N GLY A 90 -9.33 -5.82 0.47
CA GLY A 90 -8.72 -6.90 1.22
C GLY A 90 -9.14 -6.82 2.70
N VAL A 91 -9.98 -7.75 3.14
CA VAL A 91 -10.49 -7.81 4.53
C VAL A 91 -9.45 -8.42 5.44
N ILE A 92 -9.16 -7.75 6.55
CA ILE A 92 -8.12 -8.13 7.51
C ILE A 92 -8.72 -8.89 8.69
N GLU A 93 -8.08 -10.02 9.02
CA GLU A 93 -8.18 -10.68 10.32
C GLU A 93 -6.88 -10.43 11.12
N LYS A 94 -7.00 -10.06 12.38
CA LYS A 94 -5.87 -9.86 13.31
C LYS A 94 -6.08 -10.62 14.61
N ASP A 95 -4.99 -10.92 15.31
CA ASP A 95 -5.04 -11.50 16.63
C ASP A 95 -5.39 -10.46 17.73
N ASN A 96 -5.53 -10.93 18.97
CA ASN A 96 -5.85 -10.09 20.13
C ASN A 96 -4.74 -9.09 20.49
N LYS A 97 -3.51 -9.30 19.97
CA LYS A 97 -2.37 -8.39 20.13
C LYS A 97 -2.26 -7.39 18.98
N GLY A 98 -3.14 -7.50 17.97
CA GLY A 98 -3.20 -6.64 16.81
C GLY A 98 -2.17 -6.99 15.73
N PHE A 99 -1.74 -8.25 15.64
CA PHE A 99 -0.92 -8.73 14.53
C PHE A 99 -1.77 -9.38 13.46
N LEU A 100 -1.33 -9.25 12.22
CA LEU A 100 -1.99 -9.80 11.04
C LEU A 100 -2.07 -11.33 11.11
N LYS A 101 -3.25 -11.86 10.81
CA LYS A 101 -3.50 -13.29 10.66
C LYS A 101 -3.84 -13.68 9.22
N GLU A 102 -4.63 -12.82 8.56
CA GLU A 102 -5.09 -13.09 7.19
C GLU A 102 -5.50 -11.79 6.50
N ILE A 103 -5.39 -11.77 5.18
CA ILE A 103 -6.01 -10.79 4.29
C ILE A 103 -6.76 -11.57 3.21
N THR A 104 -8.09 -11.46 3.21
CA THR A 104 -8.94 -12.06 2.17
C THR A 104 -9.36 -11.00 1.18
N GLU A 105 -8.95 -11.14 -0.09
CA GLU A 105 -9.25 -10.16 -1.13
C GLU A 105 -10.71 -10.23 -1.56
N LYS A 106 -11.42 -9.10 -1.45
CA LYS A 106 -12.81 -8.89 -1.91
C LYS A 106 -13.76 -10.07 -1.61
N PRO A 107 -13.85 -10.51 -0.36
CA PRO A 107 -14.70 -11.65 -0.03
C PRO A 107 -16.19 -11.32 -0.21
N SER A 108 -16.96 -12.27 -0.70
CA SER A 108 -18.42 -12.12 -0.80
C SER A 108 -19.11 -12.08 0.57
N GLN A 109 -18.48 -12.65 1.59
CA GLN A 109 -18.90 -12.63 2.99
C GLN A 109 -17.74 -12.17 3.88
N PRO A 110 -17.59 -10.87 4.11
CA PRO A 110 -16.51 -10.33 4.94
C PRO A 110 -16.62 -10.78 6.40
N LYS A 111 -15.52 -11.26 6.97
CA LYS A 111 -15.46 -11.65 8.39
C LYS A 111 -15.24 -10.49 9.33
N SER A 112 -14.82 -9.32 8.81
CA SER A 112 -14.65 -8.09 9.56
C SER A 112 -14.90 -6.86 8.67
N ASN A 113 -15.06 -5.68 9.29
CA ASN A 113 -15.15 -4.41 8.58
C ASN A 113 -13.77 -3.75 8.38
N LEU A 114 -12.71 -4.35 8.94
CA LEU A 114 -11.36 -3.83 8.86
C LEU A 114 -10.71 -4.23 7.53
N VAL A 115 -10.27 -3.26 6.74
CA VAL A 115 -9.71 -3.50 5.43
C VAL A 115 -8.29 -2.97 5.29
N ASN A 116 -7.51 -3.63 4.46
CA ASN A 116 -6.21 -3.17 4.02
C ASN A 116 -6.37 -1.96 3.11
N ILE A 117 -5.64 -0.89 3.42
CA ILE A 117 -5.71 0.37 2.68
C ILE A 117 -4.44 0.70 1.88
N GLY A 118 -3.61 -0.29 1.60
CA GLY A 118 -2.51 -0.16 0.66
C GLY A 118 -1.31 0.66 1.15
N ALA A 119 -1.15 0.84 2.46
CA ALA A 119 0.02 1.49 3.06
C ALA A 119 0.77 0.52 3.98
N TYR A 120 2.08 0.34 3.73
CA TYR A 120 2.89 -0.65 4.45
C TYR A 120 4.25 -0.09 4.83
N ILE A 121 4.76 -0.47 5.99
CA ILE A 121 6.18 -0.44 6.29
C ILE A 121 6.72 -1.86 6.20
N LEU A 122 7.71 -2.04 5.34
CA LEU A 122 8.28 -3.34 5.02
C LEU A 122 9.82 -3.28 5.09
N ASN A 123 10.44 -4.44 5.06
CA ASN A 123 11.87 -4.61 4.91
C ASN A 123 12.19 -5.65 3.81
N LYS A 124 13.47 -5.79 3.48
CA LYS A 124 13.92 -6.66 2.37
C LYS A 124 13.56 -8.14 2.53
N LYS A 125 13.17 -8.60 3.72
CA LYS A 125 12.72 -9.98 3.95
C LYS A 125 11.46 -10.35 3.16
N ILE A 126 10.67 -9.36 2.71
CA ILE A 126 9.52 -9.63 1.83
C ILE A 126 9.95 -10.32 0.52
N PHE A 127 11.17 -10.05 0.05
CA PHE A 127 11.71 -10.62 -1.18
C PHE A 127 12.21 -12.06 -1.06
N ASP A 128 12.28 -12.60 0.17
CA ASP A 128 12.60 -14.01 0.43
C ASP A 128 11.39 -14.93 0.19
N TYR A 129 10.19 -14.35 0.01
CA TYR A 129 8.94 -15.06 -0.23
C TYR A 129 8.56 -15.01 -1.72
N PRO A 130 8.00 -16.10 -2.26
CA PRO A 130 7.56 -16.10 -3.65
C PRO A 130 6.39 -15.12 -3.84
N LEU A 131 6.36 -14.46 -4.99
CA LEU A 131 5.22 -13.63 -5.39
C LEU A 131 3.93 -14.47 -5.38
N ALA A 132 2.92 -14.02 -4.63
CA ALA A 132 1.64 -14.69 -4.55
C ALA A 132 0.75 -14.30 -5.75
N PRO A 133 0.33 -15.25 -6.59
CA PRO A 133 -0.55 -14.95 -7.71
C PRO A 133 -1.96 -14.63 -7.20
N ILE A 134 -2.60 -13.64 -7.82
CA ILE A 134 -4.02 -13.31 -7.67
C ILE A 134 -4.81 -13.59 -8.94
N SER A 135 -4.12 -13.69 -10.07
CA SER A 135 -4.62 -14.16 -11.36
C SER A 135 -3.46 -14.79 -12.15
N GLU A 136 -3.75 -15.22 -13.39
CA GLU A 136 -2.69 -15.78 -14.29
C GLU A 136 -1.54 -14.81 -14.57
N LYS A 137 -1.79 -13.49 -14.48
CA LYS A 137 -0.82 -12.46 -14.86
C LYS A 137 -0.52 -11.46 -13.74
N GLU A 138 -1.20 -11.55 -12.61
CA GLU A 138 -1.05 -10.55 -11.55
C GLU A 138 -0.64 -11.17 -10.22
N PHE A 139 0.24 -10.47 -9.51
CA PHE A 139 0.73 -10.85 -8.19
C PHE A 139 0.35 -9.77 -7.17
N GLY A 140 -0.17 -10.22 -6.02
CA GLY A 140 -0.62 -9.34 -4.96
C GLY A 140 0.43 -9.12 -3.88
N LEU A 141 0.70 -7.86 -3.56
CA LEU A 141 1.54 -7.53 -2.40
C LEU A 141 0.89 -7.98 -1.07
N PRO A 142 -0.42 -7.75 -0.82
CA PRO A 142 -1.08 -8.26 0.39
C PRO A 142 -0.97 -9.78 0.54
N GLN A 143 -1.15 -10.53 -0.55
CA GLN A 143 -1.08 -11.99 -0.57
C GLN A 143 0.36 -12.49 -0.33
N THR A 144 1.35 -11.79 -0.88
CA THR A 144 2.76 -12.08 -0.61
C THR A 144 3.11 -11.79 0.86
N LEU A 145 2.60 -10.67 1.41
CA LEU A 145 2.80 -10.32 2.82
C LEU A 145 2.22 -11.36 3.78
N VAL A 146 1.06 -11.95 3.46
CA VAL A 146 0.45 -13.02 4.27
C VAL A 146 1.35 -14.24 4.38
N GLN A 147 2.22 -14.53 3.42
CA GLN A 147 3.19 -15.64 3.56
C GLN A 147 4.23 -15.36 4.65
N MET A 148 4.58 -14.08 4.89
CA MET A 148 5.56 -13.71 5.93
C MET A 148 5.08 -13.90 7.36
N ILE A 149 3.77 -13.92 7.60
CA ILE A 149 3.24 -13.94 8.98
C ILE A 149 3.57 -15.22 9.76
N HIS A 150 3.98 -16.27 9.06
CA HIS A 150 4.44 -17.52 9.68
C HIS A 150 5.80 -17.34 10.37
N ASP A 151 6.64 -16.44 9.85
CA ASP A 151 8.00 -16.22 10.34
C ASP A 151 8.17 -14.88 11.05
N TYR A 152 7.32 -13.88 10.70
CA TYR A 152 7.43 -12.51 11.19
C TYR A 152 6.08 -11.95 11.61
N SER A 153 6.07 -11.24 12.73
CA SER A 153 4.87 -10.53 13.21
C SER A 153 4.68 -9.23 12.43
N VAL A 154 3.59 -9.12 11.69
CA VAL A 154 3.18 -7.92 10.96
C VAL A 154 2.14 -7.18 11.76
N LYS A 155 2.41 -5.94 12.16
CA LYS A 155 1.46 -5.13 12.95
C LYS A 155 0.36 -4.55 12.08
N VAL A 156 -0.89 -4.67 12.54
CA VAL A 156 -2.04 -3.96 11.96
C VAL A 156 -2.22 -2.65 12.72
N VAL A 157 -2.03 -1.53 12.03
CA VAL A 157 -2.19 -0.18 12.59
C VAL A 157 -3.48 0.43 12.05
N GLN A 158 -4.38 0.83 12.93
CA GLN A 158 -5.66 1.42 12.52
C GLN A 158 -5.47 2.88 12.14
N ALA A 159 -5.89 3.26 10.93
CA ALA A 159 -5.87 4.61 10.42
C ALA A 159 -7.07 5.42 10.92
N GLU A 160 -6.86 6.70 11.19
CA GLU A 160 -7.94 7.64 11.51
C GLU A 160 -8.65 8.14 10.25
N PHE A 161 -7.84 8.44 9.20
CA PHE A 161 -8.35 8.96 7.94
C PHE A 161 -7.74 8.23 6.75
N TRP A 162 -8.57 7.90 5.80
CA TRP A 162 -8.22 7.33 4.51
C TRP A 162 -9.29 7.68 3.48
N HIS A 163 -8.87 8.00 2.27
CA HIS A 163 -9.79 8.23 1.16
C HIS A 163 -9.29 7.53 -0.10
N PRO A 164 -10.01 6.49 -0.55
CA PRO A 164 -9.67 5.76 -1.77
C PRO A 164 -10.07 6.54 -3.02
N HIS A 165 -9.35 6.33 -4.13
CA HIS A 165 -9.69 6.85 -5.45
C HIS A 165 -9.95 5.72 -6.45
N SER A 166 -10.69 4.71 -6.05
CA SER A 166 -10.99 3.57 -6.90
C SER A 166 -12.12 3.80 -7.90
N ARG A 167 -12.87 4.89 -7.77
CA ARG A 167 -14.02 5.24 -8.64
C ARG A 167 -14.02 6.73 -8.96
N ALA A 168 -14.67 7.10 -10.10
CA ALA A 168 -14.84 8.50 -10.49
C ALA A 168 -15.58 9.37 -9.43
N GLU A 169 -16.45 8.75 -8.64
CA GLU A 169 -17.17 9.41 -7.53
C GLU A 169 -16.21 9.81 -6.40
N ASP A 170 -15.17 9.01 -6.16
CA ASP A 170 -14.19 9.28 -5.13
C ASP A 170 -13.40 10.56 -5.46
N LEU A 171 -13.10 10.82 -6.74
CA LEU A 171 -12.47 12.07 -7.19
C LEU A 171 -13.31 13.32 -6.87
N LYS A 172 -14.63 13.23 -6.97
CA LYS A 172 -15.52 14.36 -6.61
C LYS A 172 -15.48 14.63 -5.10
N LYS A 173 -15.46 13.56 -4.29
CA LYS A 173 -15.39 13.65 -2.83
C LYS A 173 -14.02 14.15 -2.36
N SER A 174 -12.93 13.86 -3.09
CA SER A 174 -11.57 14.28 -2.74
C SER A 174 -11.46 15.78 -2.48
N ARG A 175 -12.11 16.60 -3.31
CA ARG A 175 -12.09 18.07 -3.15
C ARG A 175 -12.66 18.55 -1.82
N THR A 176 -13.57 17.78 -1.22
CA THR A 176 -14.22 18.14 0.04
C THR A 176 -13.50 17.59 1.27
N VAL A 177 -12.62 16.60 1.08
CA VAL A 177 -11.93 15.93 2.18
C VAL A 177 -10.43 16.22 2.24
N ILE A 178 -9.85 16.78 1.16
CA ILE A 178 -8.40 16.95 1.02
C ILE A 178 -7.77 17.74 2.19
N ASP A 179 -8.46 18.74 2.71
CA ASP A 179 -7.97 19.57 3.81
C ASP A 179 -7.69 18.76 5.08
N LYS A 180 -8.38 17.63 5.27
CA LYS A 180 -8.14 16.71 6.40
C LYS A 180 -6.78 16.00 6.33
N PHE A 181 -6.17 15.97 5.15
CA PHE A 181 -4.89 15.28 4.88
C PHE A 181 -3.70 16.23 4.78
N LEU A 182 -3.96 17.54 4.59
CA LEU A 182 -2.92 18.56 4.42
C LEU A 182 -2.43 19.17 5.74
N GLY A 183 -3.09 18.85 6.86
CA GLY A 183 -2.79 19.34 8.21
C GLY A 183 -1.53 18.78 8.87
#